data_0480b20b9ea91afd7fb9b6801dd8fe57
#
_entry.id   0480b20b9ea91afd7fb9b6801dd8fe57
#
_cell.length_a   1.000
_cell.length_b   1.000
_cell.length_c   1.000
_cell.angle_alpha   90.00
_cell.angle_beta   90.00
_cell.angle_gamma   90.00
#
_symmetry.space_group_name_H-M   'P 1'
#
loop_
_entity.id
_entity.type
_entity.pdbx_description
1 polymer ?
#
loop_
_entity_poly.entity_id
_entity_poly.type
_entity_poly.pdbx_seq_one_letter_code
_entity_poly.pdbx_strand_id
1 'polypeptide(L)'
;MRFVIVTGMSGAGKSSALKTLEDAGYFCVDNLPVALLDKFADMLLDETAKIENVALGIDIRNGGGIGELAYKLKEIEAAGIKYEILYLNASNRILLKRYKETRRNHPLSRDGRVEDGIAKEREIMKFLQDQATYVIDTSQLLTRELKEEIDRIFVDGEEGERFQIAVVSFGFKHGIPADVDLVFDVRFLPNPYYDLNLRPLTGNDKPIQDFVMRHEESVEFLDKLDDMMRFLIPNYIKEGKYNLVIGIGCTGGKHRSVTITNKLAERLKQLPYSVKVEHRDI
;
A
#
# COMPACT_ATOMS: atom_id res chain seq x y z
N MET A 1 1.36 -13.96 -14.46
CA MET A 1 0.10 -13.19 -14.42
C MET A 1 -0.82 -13.79 -13.37
N ARG A 2 -1.32 -12.98 -12.43
CA ARG A 2 -2.31 -13.40 -11.43
C ARG A 2 -3.63 -12.67 -11.71
N PHE A 3 -4.72 -13.41 -11.84
CA PHE A 3 -6.04 -12.86 -12.19
C PHE A 3 -7.03 -13.16 -11.06
N VAL A 4 -7.47 -12.10 -10.36
CA VAL A 4 -8.31 -12.20 -9.17
C VAL A 4 -9.69 -11.61 -9.43
N ILE A 5 -10.73 -12.37 -9.11
CA ILE A 5 -12.12 -11.90 -9.11
C ILE A 5 -12.51 -11.60 -7.68
N VAL A 6 -12.73 -10.31 -7.39
CA VAL A 6 -13.16 -9.84 -6.08
C VAL A 6 -14.68 -9.74 -6.06
N THR A 7 -15.32 -10.60 -5.30
CA THR A 7 -16.78 -10.65 -5.17
C THR A 7 -17.20 -10.85 -3.71
N GLY A 8 -18.48 -10.98 -3.44
CA GLY A 8 -18.99 -11.20 -2.09
C GLY A 8 -20.15 -10.29 -1.74
N MET A 9 -20.65 -10.40 -0.51
CA MET A 9 -21.82 -9.68 -0.04
C MET A 9 -21.67 -8.16 -0.16
N SER A 10 -22.74 -7.50 -0.53
CA SER A 10 -22.82 -6.04 -0.57
C SER A 10 -22.61 -5.46 0.83
N GLY A 11 -21.62 -4.58 0.99
CA GLY A 11 -21.19 -4.05 2.30
C GLY A 11 -20.16 -4.90 3.03
N ALA A 12 -19.65 -6.00 2.44
CA ALA A 12 -18.61 -6.82 3.04
C ALA A 12 -17.18 -6.29 2.84
N GLY A 13 -16.99 -5.18 2.10
CA GLY A 13 -15.67 -4.54 1.98
C GLY A 13 -14.97 -4.70 0.63
N LYS A 14 -15.68 -5.09 -0.45
CA LYS A 14 -15.10 -5.27 -1.80
C LYS A 14 -14.27 -4.08 -2.29
N SER A 15 -14.77 -2.86 -2.15
CA SER A 15 -14.03 -1.66 -2.59
C SER A 15 -12.76 -1.42 -1.76
N SER A 16 -12.75 -1.78 -0.47
CA SER A 16 -11.54 -1.74 0.34
C SER A 16 -10.52 -2.78 -0.11
N ALA A 17 -10.99 -3.99 -0.45
CA ALA A 17 -10.15 -5.06 -0.97
C ALA A 17 -9.51 -4.68 -2.31
N LEU A 18 -10.31 -4.14 -3.26
CA LEU A 18 -9.79 -3.67 -4.55
C LEU A 18 -8.76 -2.55 -4.37
N LYS A 19 -8.99 -1.61 -3.47
CA LYS A 19 -8.02 -0.56 -3.16
C LYS A 19 -6.72 -1.13 -2.60
N THR A 20 -6.79 -2.12 -1.72
CA THR A 20 -5.59 -2.81 -1.20
C THR A 20 -4.81 -3.50 -2.32
N LEU A 21 -5.50 -4.19 -3.24
CA LEU A 21 -4.86 -4.84 -4.38
C LEU A 21 -4.26 -3.81 -5.36
N GLU A 22 -4.92 -2.67 -5.56
CA GLU A 22 -4.39 -1.55 -6.37
C GLU A 22 -3.10 -0.98 -5.75
N ASP A 23 -3.10 -0.73 -4.43
CA ASP A 23 -1.91 -0.31 -3.68
C ASP A 23 -0.78 -1.37 -3.77
N ALA A 24 -1.14 -2.64 -3.97
CA ALA A 24 -0.24 -3.77 -4.18
C ALA A 24 0.24 -3.93 -5.65
N GLY A 25 -0.13 -3.00 -6.53
CA GLY A 25 0.30 -2.99 -7.94
C GLY A 25 -0.56 -3.83 -8.88
N TYR A 26 -1.74 -4.28 -8.45
CA TYR A 26 -2.72 -4.90 -9.35
C TYR A 26 -3.40 -3.84 -10.21
N PHE A 27 -3.66 -4.17 -11.48
CA PHE A 27 -4.59 -3.40 -12.30
C PHE A 27 -6.02 -3.72 -11.85
N CYS A 28 -6.71 -2.75 -11.22
CA CYS A 28 -8.01 -2.96 -10.62
C CYS A 28 -9.14 -2.34 -11.45
N VAL A 29 -10.23 -3.10 -11.64
CA VAL A 29 -11.48 -2.58 -12.20
C VAL A 29 -12.60 -2.89 -11.23
N ASP A 30 -13.26 -1.87 -10.66
CA ASP A 30 -14.42 -2.06 -9.80
C ASP A 30 -15.71 -2.13 -10.62
N ASN A 31 -16.63 -2.99 -10.19
CA ASN A 31 -17.95 -3.11 -10.75
C ASN A 31 -17.98 -3.43 -12.27
N LEU A 32 -17.11 -4.33 -12.73
CA LEU A 32 -17.08 -4.76 -14.12
C LEU A 32 -18.38 -5.50 -14.48
N PRO A 33 -19.10 -5.08 -15.55
CA PRO A 33 -20.21 -5.86 -16.10
C PRO A 33 -19.76 -7.24 -16.58
N VAL A 34 -20.50 -8.30 -16.20
CA VAL A 34 -20.17 -9.68 -16.57
C VAL A 34 -20.04 -9.85 -18.09
N ALA A 35 -20.87 -9.14 -18.86
CA ALA A 35 -20.82 -9.14 -20.33
C ALA A 35 -19.51 -8.61 -20.96
N LEU A 36 -18.66 -7.94 -20.18
CA LEU A 36 -17.34 -7.43 -20.64
C LEU A 36 -16.19 -8.32 -20.21
N LEU A 37 -16.44 -9.37 -19.45
CA LEU A 37 -15.40 -10.17 -18.83
C LEU A 37 -14.54 -10.93 -19.88
N ASP A 38 -15.15 -11.47 -20.93
CA ASP A 38 -14.47 -12.10 -22.05
C ASP A 38 -13.58 -11.14 -22.84
N LYS A 39 -14.10 -9.95 -23.16
CA LYS A 39 -13.28 -8.91 -23.84
C LYS A 39 -12.10 -8.46 -23.00
N PHE A 40 -12.28 -8.41 -21.69
CA PHE A 40 -11.20 -8.11 -20.78
C PHE A 40 -10.18 -9.24 -20.73
N ALA A 41 -10.62 -10.49 -20.72
CA ALA A 41 -9.77 -11.67 -20.80
C ALA A 41 -8.96 -11.71 -22.11
N ASP A 42 -9.59 -11.41 -23.26
CA ASP A 42 -8.91 -11.32 -24.56
C ASP A 42 -7.80 -10.25 -24.54
N MET A 43 -8.06 -9.10 -23.90
CA MET A 43 -7.06 -8.04 -23.75
C MET A 43 -5.85 -8.49 -22.91
N LEU A 44 -6.07 -9.34 -21.93
CA LEU A 44 -4.99 -9.89 -21.10
C LEU A 44 -4.13 -10.93 -21.82
N LEU A 45 -4.66 -11.60 -22.83
CA LEU A 45 -3.93 -12.53 -23.68
C LEU A 45 -3.07 -11.82 -24.73
N ASP A 46 -3.28 -10.52 -24.97
CA ASP A 46 -2.46 -9.74 -25.87
C ASP A 46 -1.10 -9.44 -25.21
N GLU A 47 -0.03 -10.01 -25.78
CA GLU A 47 1.35 -9.84 -25.30
C GLU A 47 1.81 -8.37 -25.25
N THR A 48 1.08 -7.47 -25.89
CA THR A 48 1.37 -6.02 -25.84
C THR A 48 0.84 -5.37 -24.55
N ALA A 49 -0.14 -5.96 -23.89
CA ALA A 49 -0.65 -5.50 -22.60
C ALA A 49 0.29 -5.97 -21.48
N LYS A 50 1.23 -5.14 -21.07
CA LYS A 50 2.19 -5.39 -19.98
C LYS A 50 1.52 -5.44 -18.60
N ILE A 51 0.42 -6.17 -18.45
CA ILE A 51 -0.33 -6.29 -17.21
C ILE A 51 0.02 -7.63 -16.55
N GLU A 52 0.68 -7.59 -15.41
CA GLU A 52 1.13 -8.80 -14.72
C GLU A 52 0.09 -9.32 -13.72
N ASN A 53 -0.61 -8.43 -13.03
CA ASN A 53 -1.60 -8.78 -12.01
C ASN A 53 -2.87 -7.95 -12.19
N VAL A 54 -4.02 -8.62 -12.13
CA VAL A 54 -5.35 -8.01 -12.36
C VAL A 54 -6.31 -8.40 -11.26
N ALA A 55 -7.12 -7.44 -10.81
CA ALA A 55 -8.22 -7.68 -9.89
C ALA A 55 -9.52 -7.05 -10.40
N LEU A 56 -10.54 -7.88 -10.63
CA LEU A 56 -11.84 -7.45 -11.14
C LEU A 56 -12.91 -7.54 -10.06
N GLY A 57 -13.47 -6.41 -9.69
CA GLY A 57 -14.63 -6.35 -8.83
C GLY A 57 -15.91 -6.68 -9.60
N ILE A 58 -16.56 -7.77 -9.24
CA ILE A 58 -17.82 -8.18 -9.85
C ILE A 58 -18.95 -8.11 -8.80
N ASP A 59 -20.00 -7.40 -9.13
CA ASP A 59 -21.16 -7.22 -8.26
C ASP A 59 -22.44 -7.69 -8.95
N ILE A 60 -23.31 -8.34 -8.19
CA ILE A 60 -24.61 -8.85 -8.66
C ILE A 60 -25.55 -7.76 -9.21
N ARG A 61 -25.31 -6.52 -8.84
CA ARG A 61 -26.12 -5.37 -9.28
C ARG A 61 -26.21 -5.21 -10.80
N ASN A 62 -25.34 -5.85 -11.54
CA ASN A 62 -25.17 -5.65 -12.99
C ASN A 62 -26.12 -6.47 -13.88
N GLY A 63 -27.18 -7.08 -13.33
CA GLY A 63 -28.30 -7.64 -14.10
C GLY A 63 -28.01 -8.92 -14.91
N GLY A 64 -26.74 -9.30 -15.07
CA GLY A 64 -26.35 -10.59 -15.61
C GLY A 64 -26.40 -11.64 -14.49
N GLY A 65 -27.20 -12.69 -14.65
CA GLY A 65 -27.34 -13.69 -13.61
C GLY A 65 -26.01 -14.37 -13.28
N ILE A 66 -25.88 -14.89 -12.06
CA ILE A 66 -24.74 -15.71 -11.63
C ILE A 66 -24.43 -16.85 -12.62
N GLY A 67 -25.44 -17.37 -13.29
CA GLY A 67 -25.27 -18.37 -14.37
C GLY A 67 -24.43 -17.85 -15.53
N GLU A 68 -24.56 -16.59 -15.90
CA GLU A 68 -23.73 -15.96 -16.94
C GLU A 68 -22.29 -15.81 -16.47
N LEU A 69 -22.06 -15.40 -15.23
CA LEU A 69 -20.73 -15.33 -14.66
C LEU A 69 -20.05 -16.71 -14.62
N ALA A 70 -20.76 -17.74 -14.15
CA ALA A 70 -20.24 -19.10 -14.11
C ALA A 70 -19.87 -19.63 -15.50
N TYR A 71 -20.68 -19.30 -16.52
CA TYR A 71 -20.40 -19.65 -17.90
C TYR A 71 -19.14 -18.93 -18.41
N LYS A 72 -19.05 -17.62 -18.21
CA LYS A 72 -17.90 -16.80 -18.62
C LYS A 72 -16.60 -17.21 -17.95
N LEU A 73 -16.63 -17.58 -16.68
CA LEU A 73 -15.45 -18.09 -15.96
C LEU A 73 -14.94 -19.40 -16.58
N LYS A 74 -15.82 -20.30 -17.03
CA LYS A 74 -15.43 -21.51 -17.74
C LYS A 74 -14.80 -21.21 -19.12
N GLU A 75 -15.31 -20.21 -19.83
CA GLU A 75 -14.71 -19.76 -21.10
C GLU A 75 -13.29 -19.22 -20.89
N ILE A 76 -13.08 -18.41 -19.85
CA ILE A 76 -11.78 -17.87 -19.47
C ILE A 76 -10.80 -18.99 -19.10
N GLU A 77 -11.24 -19.98 -18.34
CA GLU A 77 -10.43 -21.14 -17.97
C GLU A 77 -10.08 -21.99 -19.20
N ALA A 78 -11.04 -22.19 -20.11
CA ALA A 78 -10.83 -22.88 -21.38
C ALA A 78 -9.86 -22.14 -22.32
N ALA A 79 -9.78 -20.82 -22.23
CA ALA A 79 -8.80 -19.99 -22.92
C ALA A 79 -7.40 -20.02 -22.28
N GLY A 80 -7.20 -20.80 -21.20
CA GLY A 80 -5.92 -20.99 -20.53
C GLY A 80 -5.59 -19.95 -19.46
N ILE A 81 -6.50 -19.04 -19.15
CA ILE A 81 -6.32 -18.06 -18.08
C ILE A 81 -6.75 -18.68 -16.75
N LYS A 82 -5.80 -18.83 -15.83
CA LYS A 82 -6.10 -19.22 -14.45
C LYS A 82 -6.61 -18.01 -13.67
N TYR A 83 -7.69 -18.20 -12.95
CA TYR A 83 -8.25 -17.15 -12.08
C TYR A 83 -8.43 -17.65 -10.64
N GLU A 84 -8.46 -16.73 -9.71
CA GLU A 84 -8.74 -16.95 -8.31
C GLU A 84 -9.96 -16.11 -7.91
N ILE A 85 -10.82 -16.65 -7.06
CA ILE A 85 -12.00 -15.94 -6.55
C ILE A 85 -11.75 -15.57 -5.09
N LEU A 86 -11.68 -14.28 -4.81
CA LEU A 86 -11.72 -13.72 -3.46
C LEU A 86 -13.17 -13.36 -3.12
N TYR A 87 -13.77 -14.13 -2.20
CA TYR A 87 -15.12 -13.89 -1.71
C TYR A 87 -15.10 -13.20 -0.35
N LEU A 88 -15.67 -12.00 -0.27
CA LEU A 88 -15.82 -11.26 0.97
C LEU A 88 -17.19 -11.51 1.59
N ASN A 89 -17.18 -12.02 2.81
CA ASN A 89 -18.37 -12.30 3.58
C ASN A 89 -18.49 -11.38 4.81
N ALA A 90 -19.70 -11.24 5.33
CA ALA A 90 -19.97 -10.73 6.66
C ALA A 90 -21.32 -11.25 7.15
N SER A 91 -21.49 -11.34 8.47
CA SER A 91 -22.76 -11.76 9.07
C SER A 91 -23.89 -10.77 8.76
N ASN A 92 -25.12 -11.26 8.65
CA ASN A 92 -26.29 -10.42 8.33
C ASN A 92 -26.43 -9.25 9.33
N ARG A 93 -26.12 -9.48 10.59
CA ARG A 93 -26.15 -8.44 11.65
C ARG A 93 -25.16 -7.30 11.34
N ILE A 94 -23.96 -7.64 10.93
CA ILE A 94 -22.92 -6.65 10.60
C ILE A 94 -23.24 -5.92 9.30
N LEU A 95 -23.69 -6.64 8.26
CA LEU A 95 -24.15 -6.02 7.02
C LEU A 95 -25.28 -5.02 7.28
N LEU A 96 -26.29 -5.42 8.04
CA LEU A 96 -27.39 -4.52 8.40
C LEU A 96 -26.92 -3.29 9.17
N LYS A 97 -25.96 -3.44 10.09
CA LYS A 97 -25.33 -2.32 10.82
C LYS A 97 -24.63 -1.37 9.85
N ARG A 98 -23.78 -1.89 8.95
CA ARG A 98 -23.05 -1.09 7.95
C ARG A 98 -23.98 -0.33 7.01
N TYR A 99 -25.07 -0.94 6.58
CA TYR A 99 -26.11 -0.27 5.78
C TYR A 99 -26.76 0.90 6.51
N LYS A 100 -27.09 0.73 7.80
CA LYS A 100 -27.62 1.81 8.64
C LYS A 100 -26.62 2.96 8.81
N GLU A 101 -25.37 2.65 9.06
CA GLU A 101 -24.29 3.65 9.22
C GLU A 101 -24.06 4.46 7.95
N THR A 102 -24.07 3.80 6.79
CA THR A 102 -23.84 4.46 5.49
C THR A 102 -25.09 5.10 4.90
N ARG A 103 -26.26 4.89 5.50
CA ARG A 103 -27.57 5.38 5.01
C ARG A 103 -27.85 5.00 3.55
N ARG A 104 -27.42 3.81 3.13
CA ARG A 104 -27.62 3.30 1.77
C ARG A 104 -28.75 2.25 1.75
N ASN A 105 -29.47 2.17 0.65
CA ASN A 105 -30.41 1.08 0.40
C ASN A 105 -29.64 -0.13 -0.13
N HIS A 106 -30.12 -1.33 0.22
CA HIS A 106 -29.58 -2.55 -0.33
C HIS A 106 -29.99 -2.70 -1.81
N PRO A 107 -29.09 -3.10 -2.72
CA PRO A 107 -29.37 -3.20 -4.15
C PRO A 107 -30.61 -4.05 -4.49
N LEU A 108 -30.84 -5.12 -3.74
CA LEU A 108 -31.97 -6.05 -3.93
C LEU A 108 -33.19 -5.73 -3.06
N SER A 109 -33.24 -4.58 -2.39
CA SER A 109 -34.38 -4.16 -1.55
C SER A 109 -34.80 -2.72 -1.82
N ARG A 110 -34.93 -2.35 -3.09
CA ARG A 110 -35.28 -0.95 -3.47
C ARG A 110 -36.56 -0.44 -2.79
N ASP A 111 -37.57 -1.31 -2.65
CA ASP A 111 -38.87 -0.99 -2.07
C ASP A 111 -39.18 -1.81 -0.81
N GLY A 112 -38.20 -2.42 -0.17
CA GLY A 112 -38.36 -3.33 0.96
C GLY A 112 -37.32 -3.13 2.08
N ARG A 113 -37.33 -4.07 3.03
CA ARG A 113 -36.38 -4.05 4.14
C ARG A 113 -34.99 -4.49 3.68
N VAL A 114 -33.96 -3.80 4.15
CA VAL A 114 -32.53 -4.15 3.90
C VAL A 114 -32.24 -5.60 4.28
N GLU A 115 -32.87 -6.09 5.35
CA GLU A 115 -32.72 -7.47 5.84
C GLU A 115 -33.14 -8.51 4.79
N ASP A 116 -34.26 -8.27 4.09
CA ASP A 116 -34.78 -9.16 3.03
C ASP A 116 -33.84 -9.14 1.80
N GLY A 117 -33.26 -7.97 1.50
CA GLY A 117 -32.28 -7.82 0.43
C GLY A 117 -30.99 -8.62 0.73
N ILE A 118 -30.48 -8.56 1.95
CA ILE A 118 -29.32 -9.33 2.41
C ILE A 118 -29.59 -10.84 2.32
N ALA A 119 -30.77 -11.29 2.76
CA ALA A 119 -31.13 -12.71 2.70
C ALA A 119 -31.17 -13.21 1.24
N LYS A 120 -31.82 -12.48 0.34
CA LYS A 120 -31.86 -12.81 -1.09
C LYS A 120 -30.46 -12.82 -1.73
N GLU A 121 -29.63 -11.82 -1.42
CA GLU A 121 -28.27 -11.75 -1.94
C GLU A 121 -27.46 -12.97 -1.50
N ARG A 122 -27.59 -13.40 -0.26
CA ARG A 122 -26.88 -14.56 0.27
C ARG A 122 -27.24 -15.87 -0.45
N GLU A 123 -28.53 -16.07 -0.75
CA GLU A 123 -28.97 -17.23 -1.54
C GLU A 123 -28.35 -17.22 -2.95
N ILE A 124 -28.40 -16.07 -3.59
CA ILE A 124 -27.85 -15.87 -4.93
C ILE A 124 -26.32 -16.07 -4.93
N MET A 125 -25.61 -15.56 -3.93
CA MET A 125 -24.16 -15.59 -3.85
C MET A 125 -23.58 -16.92 -3.38
N LYS A 126 -24.40 -17.83 -2.89
CA LYS A 126 -23.94 -19.12 -2.34
C LYS A 126 -23.07 -19.88 -3.33
N PHE A 127 -23.48 -19.92 -4.61
CA PHE A 127 -22.69 -20.59 -5.65
C PHE A 127 -21.25 -20.04 -5.78
N LEU A 128 -21.09 -18.71 -5.75
CA LEU A 128 -19.76 -18.09 -5.83
C LEU A 128 -18.96 -18.28 -4.55
N GLN A 129 -19.61 -18.30 -3.40
CA GLN A 129 -18.97 -18.60 -2.14
C GLN A 129 -18.42 -20.03 -2.12
N ASP A 130 -19.19 -21.00 -2.66
CA ASP A 130 -18.79 -22.41 -2.70
C ASP A 130 -17.64 -22.67 -3.69
N GLN A 131 -17.45 -21.80 -4.68
CA GLN A 131 -16.37 -21.86 -5.66
C GLN A 131 -15.19 -20.93 -5.34
N ALA A 132 -15.27 -20.16 -4.26
CA ALA A 132 -14.24 -19.21 -3.92
C ALA A 132 -12.93 -19.91 -3.57
N THR A 133 -11.83 -19.40 -4.13
CA THR A 133 -10.46 -19.81 -3.78
C THR A 133 -10.13 -19.34 -2.36
N TYR A 134 -10.55 -18.12 -2.03
CA TYR A 134 -10.37 -17.51 -0.72
C TYR A 134 -11.67 -16.91 -0.22
N VAL A 135 -12.01 -17.18 1.03
CA VAL A 135 -13.17 -16.58 1.72
C VAL A 135 -12.68 -15.82 2.95
N ILE A 136 -12.93 -14.51 2.98
CA ILE A 136 -12.60 -13.67 4.13
C ILE A 136 -13.91 -13.23 4.80
N ASP A 137 -14.11 -13.60 6.07
CA ASP A 137 -15.19 -13.08 6.89
C ASP A 137 -14.77 -11.76 7.56
N THR A 138 -15.33 -10.67 7.08
CA THR A 138 -15.03 -9.32 7.54
C THR A 138 -15.90 -8.87 8.72
N SER A 139 -16.66 -9.77 9.34
CA SER A 139 -17.62 -9.42 10.41
C SER A 139 -16.98 -8.75 11.62
N GLN A 140 -15.75 -9.14 11.95
CA GLN A 140 -15.00 -8.63 13.10
C GLN A 140 -13.75 -7.84 12.68
N LEU A 141 -13.44 -7.81 11.38
CA LEU A 141 -12.23 -7.16 10.90
C LEU A 141 -12.40 -5.63 10.80
N LEU A 142 -11.41 -4.92 11.29
CA LEU A 142 -11.17 -3.54 10.94
C LEU A 142 -10.64 -3.45 9.50
N THR A 143 -10.73 -2.28 8.89
CA THR A 143 -10.22 -2.08 7.50
C THR A 143 -8.74 -2.43 7.38
N ARG A 144 -7.95 -2.12 8.41
CA ARG A 144 -6.53 -2.48 8.51
C ARG A 144 -6.32 -4.01 8.49
N GLU A 145 -7.08 -4.72 9.29
CA GLU A 145 -6.96 -6.19 9.39
C GLU A 145 -7.39 -6.89 8.10
N LEU A 146 -8.42 -6.36 7.42
CA LEU A 146 -8.79 -6.84 6.09
C LEU A 146 -7.64 -6.64 5.09
N LYS A 147 -6.94 -5.52 5.16
CA LYS A 147 -5.77 -5.26 4.34
C LYS A 147 -4.65 -6.25 4.60
N GLU A 148 -4.29 -6.47 5.87
CA GLU A 148 -3.27 -7.44 6.28
C GLU A 148 -3.58 -8.86 5.75
N GLU A 149 -4.86 -9.27 5.79
CA GLU A 149 -5.30 -10.56 5.23
C GLU A 149 -5.14 -10.63 3.70
N ILE A 150 -5.47 -9.55 2.99
CA ILE A 150 -5.33 -9.48 1.53
C ILE A 150 -3.85 -9.47 1.13
N ASP A 151 -3.04 -8.69 1.82
CA ASP A 151 -1.59 -8.62 1.59
C ASP A 151 -0.96 -10.01 1.78
N ARG A 152 -1.33 -10.73 2.81
CA ARG A 152 -0.85 -12.09 3.08
C ARG A 152 -1.19 -13.08 1.96
N ILE A 153 -2.35 -12.93 1.32
CA ILE A 153 -2.83 -13.89 0.30
C ILE A 153 -2.29 -13.55 -1.10
N PHE A 154 -2.28 -12.27 -1.45
CA PHE A 154 -2.10 -11.84 -2.83
C PHE A 154 -0.76 -11.18 -3.09
N VAL A 155 -0.02 -10.87 -2.04
CA VAL A 155 1.24 -10.18 -2.11
C VAL A 155 2.36 -11.19 -1.88
N ASP A 156 2.93 -11.71 -2.97
CA ASP A 156 4.14 -12.53 -2.92
C ASP A 156 5.36 -11.63 -2.67
N GLY A 157 6.06 -11.83 -1.56
CA GLY A 157 7.24 -11.10 -1.14
C GLY A 157 7.21 -10.84 0.36
N GLU A 158 8.35 -10.76 1.00
CA GLU A 158 8.46 -10.38 2.40
C GLU A 158 7.90 -8.96 2.57
N GLU A 159 7.10 -8.71 3.61
CA GLU A 159 6.52 -7.40 3.94
C GLU A 159 7.55 -6.25 3.89
N GLY A 160 8.82 -6.59 4.09
CA GLY A 160 9.95 -5.67 4.04
C GLY A 160 10.29 -5.12 2.65
N GLU A 161 10.11 -5.88 1.56
CA GLU A 161 10.52 -5.44 0.22
C GLU A 161 9.69 -4.28 -0.34
N ARG A 162 8.51 -4.03 0.21
CA ARG A 162 7.57 -3.00 -0.25
C ARG A 162 7.62 -1.71 0.55
N PHE A 163 8.13 -1.76 1.76
CA PHE A 163 8.24 -0.57 2.59
C PHE A 163 9.32 0.34 2.04
N GLN A 164 8.93 1.55 1.63
CA GLN A 164 9.84 2.53 1.06
C GLN A 164 10.28 3.54 2.12
N ILE A 165 11.56 3.72 2.24
CA ILE A 165 12.15 4.73 3.12
C ILE A 165 12.78 5.81 2.24
N ALA A 166 12.36 7.05 2.40
CA ALA A 166 13.02 8.21 1.83
C ALA A 166 13.77 8.96 2.94
N VAL A 167 15.07 9.17 2.78
CA VAL A 167 15.85 9.99 3.69
C VAL A 167 16.19 11.29 2.97
N VAL A 168 15.60 12.40 3.43
CA VAL A 168 15.64 13.72 2.77
C VAL A 168 16.49 14.69 3.57
N SER A 169 17.53 15.23 2.99
CA SER A 169 18.26 16.35 3.59
C SER A 169 17.64 17.69 3.19
N PHE A 170 17.55 18.61 4.15
CA PHE A 170 16.98 19.93 3.90
C PHE A 170 17.62 21.04 4.77
N GLY A 171 17.43 22.28 4.35
CA GLY A 171 17.81 23.47 5.11
C GLY A 171 16.58 24.15 5.74
N PHE A 172 16.62 24.36 7.06
CA PHE A 172 15.54 25.06 7.76
C PHE A 172 15.23 26.44 7.20
N LYS A 173 16.24 27.12 6.61
CA LYS A 173 16.05 28.43 5.94
C LYS A 173 15.08 28.36 4.74
N HIS A 174 14.88 27.16 4.17
CA HIS A 174 13.96 26.93 3.04
C HIS A 174 12.65 26.27 3.46
N GLY A 175 12.43 26.13 4.78
CA GLY A 175 11.27 25.43 5.33
C GLY A 175 11.46 23.91 5.42
N ILE A 176 10.62 23.28 6.22
CA ILE A 176 10.55 21.82 6.33
C ILE A 176 9.77 21.28 5.12
N PRO A 177 10.22 20.19 4.46
CA PRO A 177 9.44 19.55 3.42
C PRO A 177 8.06 19.13 3.94
N ALA A 178 7.01 19.29 3.14
CA ALA A 178 5.64 19.13 3.61
C ALA A 178 5.23 17.64 3.80
N ASP A 179 5.98 16.73 3.23
CA ASP A 179 5.71 15.29 3.17
C ASP A 179 6.55 14.47 4.17
N VAL A 180 7.38 15.11 5.01
CA VAL A 180 8.19 14.39 6.00
C VAL A 180 7.34 13.91 7.18
N ASP A 181 7.55 12.66 7.57
CA ASP A 181 6.91 12.04 8.74
C ASP A 181 7.71 12.31 10.02
N LEU A 182 9.04 12.25 9.94
CA LEU A 182 9.96 12.47 11.05
C LEU A 182 10.96 13.56 10.67
N VAL A 183 11.23 14.47 11.58
CA VAL A 183 12.18 15.55 11.37
C VAL A 183 13.24 15.55 12.46
N PHE A 184 14.51 15.54 12.04
CA PHE A 184 15.66 15.61 12.94
C PHE A 184 16.51 16.83 12.61
N ASP A 185 16.78 17.62 13.65
CA ASP A 185 17.60 18.82 13.56
C ASP A 185 19.05 18.50 13.92
N VAL A 186 19.96 18.68 12.96
CA VAL A 186 21.40 18.44 13.15
C VAL A 186 22.22 19.74 13.22
N ARG A 187 21.59 20.88 13.58
CA ARG A 187 22.28 22.18 13.72
C ARG A 187 23.23 22.22 14.90
N PHE A 188 23.05 21.35 15.90
CA PHE A 188 23.95 21.21 17.04
C PHE A 188 25.34 20.67 16.67
N LEU A 189 25.46 19.97 15.54
CA LEU A 189 26.74 19.45 15.06
C LEU A 189 27.66 20.58 14.58
N PRO A 190 28.98 20.40 14.68
CA PRO A 190 29.97 21.36 14.21
C PRO A 190 29.73 21.77 12.75
N ASN A 191 29.89 23.05 12.44
CA ASN A 191 29.50 23.60 11.15
C ASN A 191 30.72 23.79 10.21
N PRO A 192 30.84 22.98 9.14
CA PRO A 192 31.95 23.11 8.17
C PRO A 192 32.00 24.46 7.46
N TYR A 193 30.91 25.23 7.47
CA TYR A 193 30.83 26.53 6.80
C TYR A 193 31.89 27.55 7.26
N TYR A 194 32.39 27.42 8.48
CA TYR A 194 33.40 28.34 9.03
C TYR A 194 34.82 28.03 8.55
N ASP A 195 35.06 26.86 7.93
CA ASP A 195 36.30 26.55 7.26
C ASP A 195 36.22 26.96 5.79
N LEU A 196 37.08 27.88 5.36
CA LEU A 196 37.10 28.43 4.01
C LEU A 196 37.30 27.37 2.92
N ASN A 197 38.05 26.30 3.22
CA ASN A 197 38.30 25.20 2.29
C ASN A 197 37.10 24.25 2.16
N LEU A 198 36.31 24.13 3.23
CA LEU A 198 35.15 23.24 3.27
C LEU A 198 33.88 23.94 2.81
N ARG A 199 33.79 25.23 2.96
CA ARG A 199 32.58 26.03 2.66
C ARG A 199 32.02 25.84 1.25
N PRO A 200 32.81 25.75 0.14
CA PRO A 200 32.25 25.54 -1.20
C PRO A 200 31.72 24.13 -1.43
N LEU A 201 32.21 23.14 -0.68
CA LEU A 201 31.87 21.71 -0.81
C LEU A 201 30.45 21.41 -0.27
N THR A 202 30.01 20.17 -0.45
CA THR A 202 28.74 19.65 0.04
C THR A 202 28.94 18.42 0.94
N GLY A 203 27.92 17.96 1.64
CA GLY A 203 27.99 16.74 2.42
C GLY A 203 28.14 15.45 1.59
N ASN A 204 28.11 15.53 0.27
CA ASN A 204 28.50 14.43 -0.63
C ASN A 204 29.99 14.31 -0.78
N ASP A 205 30.75 15.39 -0.48
CA ASP A 205 32.19 15.42 -0.61
C ASP A 205 32.87 14.83 0.63
N LYS A 206 33.80 13.95 0.42
CA LYS A 206 34.51 13.24 1.48
C LYS A 206 35.11 14.15 2.57
N PRO A 207 35.75 15.30 2.24
CA PRO A 207 36.29 16.20 3.28
C PRO A 207 35.22 16.73 4.24
N ILE A 208 33.98 16.96 3.76
CA ILE A 208 32.86 17.37 4.60
C ILE A 208 32.40 16.21 5.47
N GLN A 209 32.26 15.01 4.89
CA GLN A 209 31.90 13.83 5.66
C GLN A 209 32.91 13.54 6.77
N ASP A 210 34.18 13.57 6.45
CA ASP A 210 35.27 13.36 7.43
C ASP A 210 35.24 14.44 8.52
N PHE A 211 34.97 15.69 8.15
CA PHE A 211 34.81 16.79 9.13
C PHE A 211 33.63 16.56 10.07
N VAL A 212 32.45 16.25 9.54
CA VAL A 212 31.25 16.06 10.35
C VAL A 212 31.39 14.79 11.21
N MET A 213 31.85 13.69 10.65
CA MET A 213 31.86 12.38 11.32
C MET A 213 33.04 12.19 12.27
N ARG A 214 34.06 13.05 12.27
CA ARG A 214 35.16 13.00 13.27
C ARG A 214 34.70 13.37 14.69
N HIS A 215 33.57 14.02 14.84
CA HIS A 215 33.04 14.47 16.11
C HIS A 215 32.18 13.33 16.75
N GLU A 216 32.44 13.10 18.02
CA GLU A 216 31.80 12.02 18.78
C GLU A 216 30.27 12.17 18.81
N GLU A 217 29.78 13.40 18.92
CA GLU A 217 28.36 13.72 18.93
C GLU A 217 27.65 13.34 17.62
N SER A 218 28.37 13.40 16.47
CA SER A 218 27.83 13.01 15.18
C SER A 218 27.65 11.49 15.10
N VAL A 219 28.60 10.74 15.62
CA VAL A 219 28.57 9.27 15.65
C VAL A 219 27.50 8.81 16.62
N GLU A 220 27.49 9.35 17.84
CA GLU A 220 26.49 9.00 18.86
C GLU A 220 25.07 9.33 18.40
N PHE A 221 24.85 10.48 17.78
CA PHE A 221 23.55 10.84 17.21
C PHE A 221 23.10 9.85 16.14
N LEU A 222 24.00 9.50 15.22
CA LEU A 222 23.70 8.55 14.14
C LEU A 222 23.37 7.15 14.69
N ASP A 223 24.08 6.71 15.74
CA ASP A 223 23.82 5.43 16.40
C ASP A 223 22.44 5.40 17.05
N LYS A 224 22.08 6.45 17.80
CA LYS A 224 20.74 6.58 18.41
C LYS A 224 19.64 6.66 17.35
N LEU A 225 19.91 7.37 16.25
CA LEU A 225 18.93 7.51 15.17
C LEU A 225 18.71 6.19 14.44
N ASP A 226 19.75 5.42 14.13
CA ASP A 226 19.65 4.09 13.54
C ASP A 226 18.88 3.13 14.45
N ASP A 227 19.18 3.13 15.74
CA ASP A 227 18.49 2.32 16.75
C ASP A 227 16.98 2.66 16.81
N MET A 228 16.66 3.96 16.80
CA MET A 228 15.27 4.43 16.78
C MET A 228 14.57 3.98 15.49
N MET A 229 15.21 4.08 14.33
CA MET A 229 14.62 3.64 13.05
C MET A 229 14.38 2.13 13.04
N ARG A 230 15.31 1.33 13.54
CA ARG A 230 15.14 -0.12 13.66
C ARG A 230 13.98 -0.51 14.58
N PHE A 231 13.68 0.30 15.58
CA PHE A 231 12.51 0.13 16.44
C PHE A 231 11.21 0.61 15.75
N LEU A 232 11.21 1.79 15.13
CA LEU A 232 10.01 2.41 14.58
C LEU A 232 9.52 1.76 13.30
N ILE A 233 10.42 1.41 12.37
CA ILE A 233 10.05 0.89 11.04
C ILE A 233 9.14 -0.35 11.13
N PRO A 234 9.48 -1.41 11.89
CA PRO A 234 8.60 -2.57 12.03
C PRO A 234 7.24 -2.24 12.65
N ASN A 235 7.17 -1.23 13.53
CA ASN A 235 5.93 -0.81 14.15
C ASN A 235 5.06 0.02 13.18
N TYR A 236 5.67 0.82 12.32
CA TYR A 236 4.94 1.53 11.25
C TYR A 236 4.39 0.56 10.20
N ILE A 237 5.15 -0.47 9.83
CA ILE A 237 4.68 -1.54 8.94
C ILE A 237 3.47 -2.24 9.55
N LYS A 238 3.53 -2.62 10.82
CA LYS A 238 2.41 -3.23 11.55
C LYS A 238 1.17 -2.33 11.62
N GLU A 239 1.37 -1.03 11.69
CA GLU A 239 0.28 -0.05 11.67
C GLU A 239 -0.33 0.13 10.27
N GLY A 240 0.32 -0.41 9.23
CA GLY A 240 -0.16 -0.38 7.85
C GLY A 240 0.41 0.77 7.01
N LYS A 241 1.51 1.38 7.44
CA LYS A 241 2.21 2.39 6.67
C LYS A 241 3.03 1.73 5.54
N TYR A 242 3.07 2.36 4.36
CA TYR A 242 3.80 1.83 3.17
C TYR A 242 5.11 2.54 2.91
N ASN A 243 5.23 3.76 3.42
CA ASN A 243 6.41 4.57 3.24
C ASN A 243 6.73 5.34 4.51
N LEU A 244 7.98 5.75 4.64
CA LEU A 244 8.47 6.60 5.71
C LEU A 244 9.40 7.65 5.11
N VAL A 245 9.08 8.92 5.31
CA VAL A 245 9.92 10.03 4.89
C VAL A 245 10.62 10.63 6.11
N ILE A 246 11.95 10.52 6.16
CA ILE A 246 12.81 10.97 7.25
C ILE A 246 13.54 12.24 6.82
N GLY A 247 13.19 13.37 7.40
CA GLY A 247 13.83 14.66 7.13
C GLY A 247 14.99 14.95 8.08
N ILE A 248 16.17 15.19 7.53
CA ILE A 248 17.36 15.63 8.28
C ILE A 248 17.64 17.09 7.93
N GLY A 249 17.51 17.98 8.90
CA GLY A 249 17.62 19.43 8.70
C GLY A 249 18.88 20.05 9.30
N CYS A 250 19.57 20.88 8.51
CA CYS A 250 20.54 21.82 9.05
C CYS A 250 20.20 23.27 8.62
N THR A 251 21.04 24.26 8.87
CA THR A 251 20.70 25.66 8.55
C THR A 251 20.47 25.86 7.05
N GLY A 252 21.39 25.42 6.20
CA GLY A 252 21.37 25.65 4.76
C GLY A 252 21.08 24.42 3.90
N GLY A 253 20.98 23.22 4.46
CA GLY A 253 20.71 21.99 3.71
C GLY A 253 21.93 21.43 2.94
N LYS A 254 23.14 21.98 3.10
CA LYS A 254 24.24 21.70 2.19
C LYS A 254 25.33 20.77 2.76
N HIS A 255 25.63 20.83 4.05
CA HIS A 255 26.77 20.12 4.66
C HIS A 255 26.31 19.03 5.64
N ARG A 256 25.99 19.40 6.89
CA ARG A 256 25.68 18.49 8.01
C ARG A 256 24.51 17.56 7.71
N SER A 257 23.39 18.13 7.26
CA SER A 257 22.19 17.36 6.91
C SER A 257 22.48 16.35 5.81
N VAL A 258 23.16 16.74 4.75
CA VAL A 258 23.54 15.86 3.64
C VAL A 258 24.44 14.70 4.12
N THR A 259 25.45 15.00 4.94
CA THR A 259 26.35 13.97 5.51
C THR A 259 25.56 12.96 6.35
N ILE A 260 24.74 13.44 7.29
CA ILE A 260 23.97 12.55 8.18
C ILE A 260 22.93 11.75 7.38
N THR A 261 22.26 12.36 6.39
CA THR A 261 21.32 11.67 5.49
C THR A 261 22.01 10.51 4.77
N ASN A 262 23.20 10.73 4.18
CA ASN A 262 23.96 9.69 3.52
C ASN A 262 24.34 8.55 4.48
N LYS A 263 24.85 8.90 5.66
CA LYS A 263 25.27 7.91 6.66
C LYS A 263 24.12 7.11 7.25
N LEU A 264 22.98 7.74 7.48
CA LEU A 264 21.76 7.03 7.89
C LEU A 264 21.28 6.07 6.79
N ALA A 265 21.22 6.54 5.56
CA ALA A 265 20.82 5.70 4.43
C ALA A 265 21.75 4.50 4.20
N GLU A 266 23.08 4.67 4.37
CA GLU A 266 24.06 3.57 4.31
C GLU A 266 23.70 2.46 5.33
N ARG A 267 23.26 2.82 6.54
CA ARG A 267 22.84 1.86 7.58
C ARG A 267 21.50 1.23 7.30
N LEU A 268 20.51 2.03 6.88
CA LEU A 268 19.17 1.54 6.59
C LEU A 268 19.13 0.60 5.37
N LYS A 269 20.04 0.77 4.39
CA LYS A 269 20.21 -0.16 3.25
C LYS A 269 20.64 -1.57 3.64
N GLN A 270 21.06 -1.79 4.88
CA GLN A 270 21.35 -3.13 5.41
C GLN A 270 20.08 -3.87 5.85
N LEU A 271 18.94 -3.18 5.91
CA LEU A 271 17.63 -3.73 6.22
C LEU A 271 16.92 -4.17 4.92
N PRO A 272 15.93 -5.07 5.00
CA PRO A 272 15.22 -5.56 3.82
C PRO A 272 14.19 -4.54 3.29
N TYR A 273 14.56 -3.27 3.17
CA TYR A 273 13.68 -2.19 2.75
C TYR A 273 14.25 -1.42 1.57
N SER A 274 13.39 -0.85 0.73
CA SER A 274 13.81 0.06 -0.32
C SER A 274 14.18 1.43 0.27
N VAL A 275 15.44 1.86 0.15
CA VAL A 275 15.93 3.14 0.71
C VAL A 275 16.34 4.08 -0.39
N LYS A 276 15.67 5.24 -0.48
CA LYS A 276 16.02 6.35 -1.38
C LYS A 276 16.61 7.51 -0.60
N VAL A 277 17.52 8.23 -1.23
CA VAL A 277 18.16 9.44 -0.68
C VAL A 277 17.80 10.62 -1.57
N GLU A 278 17.41 11.71 -0.97
CA GLU A 278 17.15 12.96 -1.65
C GLU A 278 17.83 14.13 -0.92
N HIS A 279 18.41 15.04 -1.68
CA HIS A 279 19.01 16.25 -1.15
C HIS A 279 18.32 17.46 -1.75
N ARG A 280 17.28 17.97 -1.05
CA ARG A 280 16.38 19.00 -1.58
C ARG A 280 17.08 20.32 -1.90
N ASP A 281 18.11 20.68 -1.15
CA ASP A 281 18.66 22.04 -1.17
C ASP A 281 20.15 22.10 -1.64
N ILE A 282 20.57 21.11 -2.46
CA ILE A 282 21.89 21.13 -3.14
C ILE A 282 21.77 20.88 -4.64
#